data_e88f428aa7d953ad163bd9a04a1227d4
#
_entry.id   e88f428aa7d953ad163bd9a04a1227d4
#
_cell.length_a   1.000
_cell.length_b   1.000
_cell.length_c   1.000
_cell.angle_alpha   90.00
_cell.angle_beta   90.00
_cell.angle_gamma   90.00
#
_symmetry.space_group_name_H-M   'P 1'
#
loop_
_entity.id
_entity.type
_entity.pdbx_description
1 polymer ?
#
loop_
_entity_poly.entity_id
_entity_poly.type
_entity_poly.pdbx_seq_one_letter_code
_entity_poly.pdbx_strand_id
1 'polypeptide(L)'
;RTFQGAFDVKKQILTAALLSLLTAGLTAAELTVAATPVPHGDILRLVAPDLKAQGYDLKVVEFSDFVSPNIALDAKEVTANYYQHKPFLDDAVKSRGLKIASVAPIHILPMAAYSKRIKSLNDLPKGARISIPNDPANGGRALLLLQSAGVIKLKDGAGATATPLDIADNPKRLRFTEVEAAQVPRTLDDVDVAIVNSNYALGVGLNPIKDSIYLENKDSPYAVVVACRLGDEQNPAVQALVKALTSPKVKDYMINTYKGGVVPVF
;
A
#
# COMPACT_ATOMS: atom_id res chain seq x y z
N ARG A 1 72.48 -22.37 13.10
CA ARG A 1 71.54 -22.31 11.93
C ARG A 1 70.17 -22.89 12.24
N THR A 2 69.55 -22.64 13.42
CA THR A 2 68.26 -23.28 13.79
C THR A 2 67.27 -22.36 14.48
N PHE A 3 67.50 -21.04 14.54
CA PHE A 3 66.61 -20.11 15.19
C PHE A 3 65.81 -19.17 14.27
N GLN A 4 66.18 -19.07 12.97
CA GLN A 4 65.55 -18.19 11.97
C GLN A 4 64.27 -18.79 11.38
N GLY A 5 64.19 -20.11 11.29
CA GLY A 5 63.04 -20.79 10.63
C GLY A 5 61.74 -20.82 11.47
N ALA A 6 61.80 -20.74 12.80
CA ALA A 6 60.64 -20.80 13.69
C ALA A 6 59.85 -19.46 13.75
N PHE A 7 60.51 -18.34 13.46
CA PHE A 7 59.85 -17.02 13.43
C PHE A 7 59.03 -16.76 12.16
N ASP A 8 59.45 -17.30 11.03
CA ASP A 8 58.76 -17.13 9.75
C ASP A 8 57.47 -17.98 9.66
N VAL A 9 57.48 -19.19 10.23
CA VAL A 9 56.28 -20.05 10.26
C VAL A 9 55.18 -19.46 11.19
N LYS A 10 55.53 -18.88 12.32
CA LYS A 10 54.58 -18.20 13.20
C LYS A 10 53.95 -16.95 12.58
N LYS A 11 54.73 -16.14 11.82
CA LYS A 11 54.18 -15.00 11.08
C LYS A 11 53.25 -15.43 9.94
N GLN A 12 53.58 -16.50 9.20
CA GLN A 12 52.70 -17.00 8.14
C GLN A 12 51.41 -17.62 8.67
N ILE A 13 51.45 -18.29 9.83
CA ILE A 13 50.23 -18.81 10.49
C ILE A 13 49.34 -17.67 11.03
N LEU A 14 49.93 -16.60 11.60
CA LEU A 14 49.16 -15.44 12.06
C LEU A 14 48.54 -14.67 10.88
N THR A 15 49.20 -14.53 9.75
CA THR A 15 48.68 -13.87 8.55
C THR A 15 47.59 -14.69 7.89
N ALA A 16 47.71 -16.02 7.84
CA ALA A 16 46.66 -16.92 7.34
C ALA A 16 45.42 -16.94 8.27
N ALA A 17 45.61 -16.89 9.58
CA ALA A 17 44.50 -16.81 10.54
C ALA A 17 43.77 -15.47 10.50
N LEU A 18 44.44 -14.35 10.17
CA LEU A 18 43.80 -13.03 9.99
C LEU A 18 43.04 -12.94 8.65
N LEU A 19 43.49 -13.63 7.59
CA LEU A 19 42.76 -13.65 6.31
C LEU A 19 41.52 -14.57 6.34
N SER A 20 41.52 -15.60 7.17
CA SER A 20 40.37 -16.51 7.29
C SER A 20 39.22 -15.95 8.15
N LEU A 21 39.43 -14.87 8.91
CA LEU A 21 38.38 -14.17 9.65
C LEU A 21 37.59 -13.14 8.82
N LEU A 22 38.02 -12.85 7.57
CA LEU A 22 37.36 -11.87 6.69
C LEU A 22 36.35 -12.49 5.73
N THR A 23 36.12 -13.80 5.76
CA THR A 23 35.06 -14.49 5.00
C THR A 23 33.93 -14.99 5.88
N ALA A 24 33.62 -14.31 6.99
CA ALA A 24 32.30 -14.41 7.57
C ALA A 24 31.35 -13.82 6.50
N GLY A 25 30.78 -14.69 5.66
CA GLY A 25 29.81 -14.29 4.66
C GLY A 25 28.77 -13.43 5.36
N LEU A 26 28.64 -12.16 4.97
CA LEU A 26 27.56 -11.31 5.39
C LEU A 26 26.28 -12.02 4.95
N THR A 27 25.66 -12.76 5.86
CA THR A 27 24.30 -13.25 5.64
C THR A 27 23.43 -12.01 5.53
N ALA A 28 22.72 -11.88 4.40
CA ALA A 28 21.82 -10.77 4.19
C ALA A 28 20.82 -10.68 5.38
N ALA A 29 20.64 -9.49 5.93
CA ALA A 29 19.68 -9.28 7.01
C ALA A 29 18.26 -9.46 6.47
N GLU A 30 17.44 -10.21 7.19
CA GLU A 30 16.05 -10.41 6.80
C GLU A 30 15.27 -9.08 6.90
N LEU A 31 14.55 -8.75 5.83
CA LEU A 31 13.63 -7.62 5.74
C LEU A 31 12.24 -8.13 5.37
N THR A 32 11.36 -8.27 6.36
CA THR A 32 9.99 -8.77 6.15
C THR A 32 9.03 -7.61 5.97
N VAL A 33 8.32 -7.57 4.84
CA VAL A 33 7.39 -6.47 4.51
C VAL A 33 6.00 -7.01 4.21
N ALA A 34 5.01 -6.54 4.97
CA ALA A 34 3.60 -6.84 4.73
C ALA A 34 3.03 -5.98 3.59
N ALA A 35 2.27 -6.58 2.70
CA ALA A 35 1.68 -5.91 1.54
C ALA A 35 0.38 -6.59 1.10
N THR A 36 -0.43 -5.89 0.29
CA THR A 36 -1.43 -6.56 -0.55
C THR A 36 -0.78 -6.98 -1.88
N PRO A 37 -1.28 -8.05 -2.54
CA PRO A 37 -0.58 -8.64 -3.69
C PRO A 37 -0.28 -7.66 -4.82
N VAL A 38 -1.30 -6.91 -5.29
CA VAL A 38 -1.20 -5.99 -6.44
C VAL A 38 -1.62 -4.59 -6.02
N PRO A 39 -0.87 -3.54 -6.38
CA PRO A 39 0.43 -3.52 -7.06
C PRO A 39 1.61 -3.68 -6.10
N HIS A 40 1.35 -3.70 -4.77
CA HIS A 40 2.35 -3.54 -3.72
C HIS A 40 3.33 -4.71 -3.68
N GLY A 41 2.83 -5.94 -3.65
CA GLY A 41 3.66 -7.16 -3.71
C GLY A 41 4.47 -7.24 -4.99
N ASP A 42 3.90 -6.85 -6.14
CA ASP A 42 4.61 -6.83 -7.42
C ASP A 42 5.79 -5.84 -7.40
N ILE A 43 5.57 -4.64 -6.86
CA ILE A 43 6.60 -3.61 -6.74
C ILE A 43 7.70 -4.04 -5.75
N LEU A 44 7.32 -4.68 -4.63
CA LEU A 44 8.30 -5.24 -3.69
C LEU A 44 9.15 -6.32 -4.33
N ARG A 45 8.57 -7.24 -5.09
CA ARG A 45 9.31 -8.27 -5.83
C ARG A 45 10.25 -7.67 -6.88
N LEU A 46 9.85 -6.58 -7.53
CA LEU A 46 10.71 -5.85 -8.48
C LEU A 46 11.99 -5.33 -7.84
N VAL A 47 11.92 -4.84 -6.59
CA VAL A 47 13.08 -4.25 -5.89
C VAL A 47 13.87 -5.26 -5.04
N ALA A 48 13.40 -6.49 -4.89
CA ALA A 48 14.05 -7.52 -4.09
C ALA A 48 15.52 -7.78 -4.49
N PRO A 49 15.90 -7.86 -5.79
CA PRO A 49 17.30 -8.00 -6.19
C PRO A 49 18.17 -6.80 -5.77
N ASP A 50 17.61 -5.59 -5.83
CA ASP A 50 18.35 -4.36 -5.49
C ASP A 50 18.58 -4.27 -3.97
N LEU A 51 17.63 -4.73 -3.17
CA LEU A 51 17.75 -4.85 -1.71
C LEU A 51 18.75 -5.95 -1.34
N LYS A 52 18.74 -7.08 -2.05
CA LYS A 52 19.68 -8.19 -1.83
C LYS A 52 21.12 -7.74 -2.09
N ALA A 53 21.37 -6.95 -3.13
CA ALA A 53 22.68 -6.36 -3.42
C ALA A 53 23.16 -5.40 -2.30
N GLN A 54 22.23 -4.84 -1.50
CA GLN A 54 22.51 -4.00 -0.34
C GLN A 54 22.62 -4.79 0.98
N GLY A 55 22.54 -6.12 0.93
CA GLY A 55 22.65 -6.99 2.10
C GLY A 55 21.32 -7.22 2.84
N TYR A 56 20.17 -7.00 2.19
CA TYR A 56 18.85 -7.29 2.74
C TYR A 56 18.12 -8.38 1.96
N ASP A 57 17.69 -9.43 2.64
CA ASP A 57 16.87 -10.50 2.04
C ASP A 57 15.39 -10.18 2.26
N LEU A 58 14.75 -9.65 1.21
CA LEU A 58 13.35 -9.22 1.28
C LEU A 58 12.41 -10.42 1.30
N LYS A 59 11.58 -10.52 2.34
CA LYS A 59 10.43 -11.41 2.43
C LYS A 59 9.13 -10.61 2.34
N VAL A 60 8.34 -10.87 1.32
CA VAL A 60 7.02 -10.26 1.14
C VAL A 60 5.98 -11.15 1.78
N VAL A 61 5.25 -10.63 2.78
CA VAL A 61 4.11 -11.31 3.42
C VAL A 61 2.83 -10.67 2.88
N GLU A 62 2.08 -11.42 2.09
CA GLU A 62 0.87 -10.93 1.46
C GLU A 62 -0.37 -11.14 2.33
N PHE A 63 -1.18 -10.10 2.43
CA PHE A 63 -2.46 -10.09 3.12
C PHE A 63 -3.58 -9.73 2.16
N SER A 64 -4.74 -10.35 2.34
CA SER A 64 -5.93 -10.08 1.52
C SER A 64 -6.82 -8.97 2.07
N ASP A 65 -6.57 -8.48 3.28
CA ASP A 65 -7.32 -7.44 3.98
C ASP A 65 -6.45 -6.24 4.35
N PHE A 66 -7.08 -5.16 4.84
CA PHE A 66 -6.38 -3.93 5.23
C PHE A 66 -6.07 -3.83 6.74
N VAL A 67 -6.58 -4.74 7.57
CA VAL A 67 -6.40 -4.67 9.03
C VAL A 67 -5.16 -5.42 9.49
N SER A 68 -5.00 -6.66 8.99
CA SER A 68 -3.96 -7.59 9.42
C SER A 68 -2.52 -7.07 9.23
N PRO A 69 -2.16 -6.35 8.13
CA PRO A 69 -0.79 -5.86 7.97
C PRO A 69 -0.33 -4.88 9.06
N ASN A 70 -1.24 -4.04 9.58
CA ASN A 70 -0.91 -3.13 10.67
C ASN A 70 -0.78 -3.84 12.02
N ILE A 71 -1.59 -4.87 12.26
CA ILE A 71 -1.50 -5.71 13.45
C ILE A 71 -0.16 -6.48 13.45
N ALA A 72 0.20 -7.09 12.33
CA ALA A 72 1.48 -7.80 12.18
C ALA A 72 2.69 -6.88 12.39
N LEU A 73 2.60 -5.63 11.90
CA LEU A 73 3.67 -4.64 12.09
C LEU A 73 3.82 -4.23 13.56
N ASP A 74 2.72 -3.92 14.24
CA ASP A 74 2.71 -3.55 15.66
C ASP A 74 3.19 -4.71 16.54
N ALA A 75 2.78 -5.95 16.21
CA ALA A 75 3.18 -7.20 16.88
C ALA A 75 4.64 -7.61 16.60
N LYS A 76 5.40 -6.87 15.79
CA LYS A 76 6.79 -7.17 15.39
C LYS A 76 6.96 -8.43 14.53
N GLU A 77 5.90 -8.89 13.88
CA GLU A 77 5.93 -10.03 12.96
C GLU A 77 6.53 -9.66 11.60
N VAL A 78 6.46 -8.36 11.23
CA VAL A 78 7.08 -7.80 10.03
C VAL A 78 7.88 -6.54 10.39
N THR A 79 8.84 -6.19 9.53
CA THR A 79 9.72 -5.01 9.72
C THR A 79 9.02 -3.72 9.28
N ALA A 80 8.26 -3.79 8.20
CA ALA A 80 7.53 -2.67 7.61
C ALA A 80 6.25 -3.17 6.94
N ASN A 81 5.36 -2.23 6.56
CA ASN A 81 4.31 -2.53 5.60
C ASN A 81 4.23 -1.48 4.48
N TYR A 82 3.70 -1.91 3.35
CA TYR A 82 3.54 -1.10 2.16
C TYR A 82 2.27 -1.53 1.43
N TYR A 83 1.13 -0.87 1.74
CA TYR A 83 -0.18 -1.22 1.18
C TYR A 83 -1.24 -0.15 1.39
N GLN A 84 -1.06 0.78 2.35
CA GLN A 84 -2.07 1.68 2.87
C GLN A 84 -1.73 3.15 2.59
N HIS A 85 -2.75 3.96 2.39
CA HIS A 85 -2.60 5.41 2.33
C HIS A 85 -2.56 6.04 3.73
N LYS A 86 -1.95 7.23 3.81
CA LYS A 86 -1.74 7.94 5.07
C LYS A 86 -3.00 8.11 5.92
N PRO A 87 -4.17 8.55 5.40
CA PRO A 87 -5.38 8.68 6.22
C PRO A 87 -5.87 7.37 6.83
N PHE A 88 -5.71 6.22 6.16
CA PHE A 88 -6.05 4.91 6.72
C PHE A 88 -5.11 4.53 7.88
N LEU A 89 -3.80 4.77 7.70
CA LEU A 89 -2.82 4.57 8.77
C LEU A 89 -3.15 5.42 10.00
N ASP A 90 -3.45 6.71 9.81
CA ASP A 90 -3.77 7.64 10.89
C ASP A 90 -5.02 7.21 11.66
N ASP A 91 -6.06 6.77 10.95
CA ASP A 91 -7.27 6.22 11.59
C ASP A 91 -6.95 4.95 12.38
N ALA A 92 -6.18 4.00 11.83
CA ALA A 92 -5.78 2.78 12.51
C ALA A 92 -4.95 3.06 13.79
N VAL A 93 -4.01 3.99 13.73
CA VAL A 93 -3.23 4.43 14.89
C VAL A 93 -4.12 5.03 15.96
N LYS A 94 -5.03 5.94 15.56
CA LYS A 94 -5.93 6.63 16.48
C LYS A 94 -6.96 5.67 17.11
N SER A 95 -7.61 4.86 16.30
CA SER A 95 -8.74 4.02 16.74
C SER A 95 -8.30 2.78 17.50
N ARG A 96 -7.11 2.24 17.20
CA ARG A 96 -6.59 0.97 17.77
C ARG A 96 -5.40 1.17 18.71
N GLY A 97 -4.84 2.39 18.82
CA GLY A 97 -3.69 2.69 19.67
C GLY A 97 -2.38 2.06 19.20
N LEU A 98 -2.24 1.76 17.89
CA LEU A 98 -1.07 1.10 17.32
C LEU A 98 0.18 1.99 17.42
N LYS A 99 1.34 1.38 17.62
CA LYS A 99 2.64 2.06 17.72
C LYS A 99 3.42 1.97 16.40
N ILE A 100 2.80 2.46 15.34
CA ILE A 100 3.34 2.47 13.97
C ILE A 100 3.30 3.88 13.39
N ALA A 101 4.20 4.16 12.45
CA ALA A 101 4.37 5.49 11.86
C ALA A 101 4.60 5.40 10.34
N SER A 102 4.18 6.45 9.62
CA SER A 102 4.51 6.64 8.20
C SER A 102 5.94 7.08 8.04
N VAL A 103 6.66 6.50 7.07
CA VAL A 103 8.06 6.86 6.74
C VAL A 103 8.13 7.71 5.48
N ALA A 104 7.53 7.28 4.39
CA ALA A 104 7.58 7.98 3.11
C ALA A 104 6.36 7.66 2.24
N PRO A 105 5.83 8.66 1.48
CA PRO A 105 4.83 8.43 0.44
C PRO A 105 5.51 7.85 -0.80
N ILE A 106 4.84 6.91 -1.46
CA ILE A 106 5.37 6.22 -2.64
C ILE A 106 4.50 6.47 -3.89
N HIS A 107 3.19 6.25 -3.81
CA HIS A 107 2.30 6.43 -4.97
C HIS A 107 0.86 6.68 -4.54
N ILE A 108 0.05 7.15 -5.47
CA ILE A 108 -1.40 7.23 -5.32
C ILE A 108 -2.05 6.09 -6.12
N LEU A 109 -3.05 5.46 -5.52
CA LEU A 109 -3.99 4.54 -6.16
C LEU A 109 -5.35 5.24 -6.22
N PRO A 110 -5.74 5.86 -7.35
CA PRO A 110 -7.02 6.54 -7.44
C PRO A 110 -8.18 5.59 -7.18
N MET A 111 -9.08 5.95 -6.26
CA MET A 111 -10.33 5.21 -6.06
C MET A 111 -11.25 5.42 -7.25
N ALA A 112 -12.05 4.40 -7.60
CA ALA A 112 -12.89 4.50 -8.78
C ALA A 112 -14.27 3.85 -8.60
N ALA A 113 -15.24 4.35 -9.35
CA ALA A 113 -16.58 3.79 -9.47
C ALA A 113 -16.65 2.86 -10.68
N TYR A 114 -17.19 1.68 -10.48
CA TYR A 114 -17.38 0.66 -11.53
C TYR A 114 -18.85 0.25 -11.62
N SER A 115 -19.28 -0.11 -12.82
CA SER A 115 -20.61 -0.62 -13.06
C SER A 115 -20.64 -1.58 -14.25
N LYS A 116 -21.46 -2.61 -14.13
CA LYS A 116 -21.84 -3.49 -15.27
C LYS A 116 -23.13 -3.03 -15.95
N ARG A 117 -23.84 -2.05 -15.38
CA ARG A 117 -25.21 -1.67 -15.76
C ARG A 117 -25.30 -0.31 -16.43
N ILE A 118 -24.47 0.65 -16.03
CA ILE A 118 -24.48 2.03 -16.53
C ILE A 118 -23.09 2.44 -16.99
N LYS A 119 -23.00 3.50 -17.80
CA LYS A 119 -21.74 4.04 -18.35
C LYS A 119 -21.29 5.34 -17.71
N SER A 120 -22.16 5.99 -16.96
CA SER A 120 -21.90 7.25 -16.26
C SER A 120 -22.68 7.27 -14.95
N LEU A 121 -22.12 7.93 -13.91
CA LEU A 121 -22.84 8.19 -12.66
C LEU A 121 -24.09 9.07 -12.87
N ASN A 122 -24.15 9.84 -13.97
CA ASN A 122 -25.35 10.59 -14.33
C ASN A 122 -26.53 9.68 -14.68
N ASP A 123 -26.26 8.47 -15.16
CA ASP A 123 -27.28 7.48 -15.56
C ASP A 123 -27.86 6.69 -14.38
N LEU A 124 -27.42 6.95 -13.16
CA LEU A 124 -27.92 6.28 -11.94
C LEU A 124 -29.44 6.39 -11.84
N PRO A 125 -30.18 5.28 -11.77
CA PRO A 125 -31.64 5.32 -11.54
C PRO A 125 -31.95 5.73 -10.09
N LYS A 126 -33.18 6.19 -9.87
CA LYS A 126 -33.67 6.46 -8.51
C LYS A 126 -33.68 5.17 -7.69
N GLY A 127 -33.13 5.23 -6.49
CA GLY A 127 -33.03 4.09 -5.58
C GLY A 127 -31.89 3.12 -5.93
N ALA A 128 -30.94 3.52 -6.81
CA ALA A 128 -29.78 2.71 -7.17
C ALA A 128 -29.01 2.23 -5.94
N ARG A 129 -28.47 1.02 -6.02
CA ARG A 129 -27.65 0.41 -4.98
C ARG A 129 -26.17 0.67 -5.24
N ILE A 130 -25.50 1.19 -4.23
CA ILE A 130 -24.07 1.51 -4.28
C ILE A 130 -23.36 0.69 -3.19
N SER A 131 -22.33 -0.07 -3.53
CA SER A 131 -21.45 -0.69 -2.54
C SER A 131 -20.20 0.17 -2.31
N ILE A 132 -19.82 0.32 -1.05
CA ILE A 132 -18.64 1.08 -0.59
C ILE A 132 -17.88 0.30 0.48
N PRO A 133 -16.58 0.59 0.71
CA PRO A 133 -15.83 0.04 1.84
C PRO A 133 -16.47 0.41 3.18
N ASN A 134 -16.37 -0.50 4.16
CA ASN A 134 -16.95 -0.33 5.49
C ASN A 134 -15.98 0.25 6.53
N ASP A 135 -14.71 0.44 6.18
CA ASP A 135 -13.78 1.15 7.06
C ASP A 135 -13.95 2.66 6.94
N PRO A 136 -13.77 3.42 8.05
CA PRO A 136 -14.07 4.85 8.07
C PRO A 136 -13.31 5.65 7.02
N ALA A 137 -12.03 5.34 6.80
CA ALA A 137 -11.17 6.08 5.88
C ALA A 137 -11.56 5.88 4.41
N ASN A 138 -11.81 4.62 3.99
CA ASN A 138 -12.19 4.33 2.60
C ASN A 138 -13.69 4.53 2.34
N GLY A 139 -14.56 4.28 3.33
CA GLY A 139 -15.98 4.61 3.25
C GLY A 139 -16.21 6.10 3.05
N GLY A 140 -15.57 6.94 3.88
CA GLY A 140 -15.62 8.39 3.75
C GLY A 140 -15.04 8.87 2.40
N ARG A 141 -13.92 8.30 1.97
CA ARG A 141 -13.32 8.57 0.66
C ARG A 141 -14.28 8.23 -0.50
N ALA A 142 -14.99 7.10 -0.42
CA ALA A 142 -15.99 6.71 -1.42
C ALA A 142 -17.15 7.71 -1.49
N LEU A 143 -17.63 8.21 -0.35
CA LEU A 143 -18.65 9.25 -0.32
C LEU A 143 -18.17 10.59 -0.86
N LEU A 144 -16.92 10.99 -0.56
CA LEU A 144 -16.29 12.17 -1.13
C LEU A 144 -16.14 12.06 -2.66
N LEU A 145 -15.82 10.88 -3.19
CA LEU A 145 -15.77 10.61 -4.63
C LEU A 145 -17.16 10.81 -5.27
N LEU A 146 -18.22 10.29 -4.66
CA LEU A 146 -19.58 10.49 -5.15
C LEU A 146 -20.03 11.95 -5.06
N GLN A 147 -19.61 12.66 -4.02
CA GLN A 147 -19.85 14.11 -3.91
C GLN A 147 -19.12 14.88 -5.01
N SER A 148 -17.85 14.55 -5.30
CA SER A 148 -17.09 15.18 -6.38
C SER A 148 -17.72 14.95 -7.76
N ALA A 149 -18.42 13.82 -7.92
CA ALA A 149 -19.22 13.51 -9.11
C ALA A 149 -20.58 14.22 -9.14
N GLY A 150 -20.96 14.97 -8.09
CA GLY A 150 -22.21 15.70 -8.00
C GLY A 150 -23.46 14.83 -7.79
N VAL A 151 -23.30 13.55 -7.40
CA VAL A 151 -24.44 12.64 -7.22
C VAL A 151 -25.05 12.65 -5.81
N ILE A 152 -24.28 13.11 -4.83
CA ILE A 152 -24.71 13.37 -3.43
C ILE A 152 -24.07 14.65 -2.91
N LYS A 153 -24.60 15.19 -1.81
CA LYS A 153 -23.95 16.24 -1.02
C LYS A 153 -23.83 15.76 0.43
N LEU A 154 -22.63 15.86 0.98
CA LEU A 154 -22.40 15.59 2.41
C LEU A 154 -22.70 16.83 3.25
N LYS A 155 -22.99 16.62 4.54
CA LYS A 155 -23.12 17.70 5.53
C LYS A 155 -21.83 18.48 5.63
N ASP A 156 -21.93 19.76 5.91
CA ASP A 156 -20.76 20.61 6.12
C ASP A 156 -19.92 20.05 7.28
N GLY A 157 -18.61 19.92 7.06
CA GLY A 157 -17.68 19.36 8.04
C GLY A 157 -17.64 17.84 8.18
N ALA A 158 -18.41 17.07 7.39
CA ALA A 158 -18.41 15.61 7.46
C ALA A 158 -17.02 14.97 7.20
N GLY A 159 -16.18 15.59 6.34
CA GLY A 159 -14.77 15.24 6.19
C GLY A 159 -14.49 13.85 5.65
N ALA A 160 -13.24 13.39 5.86
CA ALA A 160 -12.70 12.17 5.28
C ALA A 160 -13.22 10.87 5.92
N THR A 161 -13.93 10.94 7.03
CA THR A 161 -14.52 9.78 7.73
C THR A 161 -16.05 9.82 7.71
N ALA A 162 -16.64 10.53 6.72
CA ALA A 162 -18.07 10.60 6.53
C ALA A 162 -18.70 9.20 6.38
N THR A 163 -19.90 9.04 6.88
CA THR A 163 -20.73 7.84 6.74
C THR A 163 -21.97 8.13 5.89
N PRO A 164 -22.71 7.14 5.42
CA PRO A 164 -23.99 7.39 4.73
C PRO A 164 -24.99 8.23 5.53
N LEU A 165 -24.87 8.29 6.87
CA LEU A 165 -25.69 9.15 7.73
C LEU A 165 -25.34 10.64 7.60
N ASP A 166 -24.18 10.95 7.03
CA ASP A 166 -23.71 12.32 6.81
C ASP A 166 -24.10 12.88 5.43
N ILE A 167 -24.88 12.14 4.66
CA ILE A 167 -25.42 12.63 3.39
C ILE A 167 -26.53 13.63 3.67
N ALA A 168 -26.31 14.89 3.28
CA ALA A 168 -27.29 15.98 3.42
C ALA A 168 -28.28 16.01 2.26
N ASP A 169 -27.82 15.68 1.02
CA ASP A 169 -28.68 15.65 -0.15
C ASP A 169 -28.40 14.36 -0.96
N ASN A 170 -29.49 13.64 -1.26
CA ASN A 170 -29.48 12.40 -2.02
C ASN A 170 -30.66 12.39 -3.00
N PRO A 171 -30.60 13.20 -4.07
CA PRO A 171 -31.77 13.43 -4.94
C PRO A 171 -32.23 12.16 -5.65
N LYS A 172 -31.31 11.25 -5.92
CA LYS A 172 -31.60 9.96 -6.54
C LYS A 172 -32.00 8.86 -5.53
N ARG A 173 -32.03 9.18 -4.23
CA ARG A 173 -32.34 8.23 -3.15
C ARG A 173 -31.47 6.97 -3.21
N LEU A 174 -30.17 7.14 -3.44
CA LEU A 174 -29.19 6.07 -3.50
C LEU A 174 -29.17 5.28 -2.18
N ARG A 175 -29.02 3.96 -2.29
CA ARG A 175 -28.95 3.04 -1.14
C ARG A 175 -27.53 2.52 -1.04
N PHE A 176 -26.95 2.63 0.13
CA PHE A 176 -25.57 2.23 0.38
C PHE A 176 -25.50 0.87 1.06
N THR A 177 -24.57 0.03 0.61
CA THR A 177 -24.19 -1.22 1.27
C THR A 177 -22.70 -1.12 1.59
N GLU A 178 -22.39 -1.15 2.87
CA GLU A 178 -21.02 -1.08 3.38
C GLU A 178 -20.49 -2.51 3.55
N VAL A 179 -19.40 -2.85 2.87
CA VAL A 179 -18.78 -4.18 2.93
C VAL A 179 -17.27 -4.04 3.07
N GLU A 180 -16.60 -5.08 3.54
CA GLU A 180 -15.14 -5.10 3.58
C GLU A 180 -14.55 -4.74 2.21
N ALA A 181 -13.52 -3.89 2.19
CA ALA A 181 -12.95 -3.33 0.97
C ALA A 181 -12.55 -4.40 -0.07
N ALA A 182 -12.01 -5.53 0.39
CA ALA A 182 -11.67 -6.68 -0.46
C ALA A 182 -12.88 -7.36 -1.13
N GLN A 183 -14.09 -7.19 -0.57
CA GLN A 183 -15.32 -7.79 -1.08
C GLN A 183 -16.07 -6.86 -2.04
N VAL A 184 -15.80 -5.55 -2.01
CA VAL A 184 -16.50 -4.57 -2.86
C VAL A 184 -16.49 -4.96 -4.35
N PRO A 185 -15.38 -5.39 -4.97
CA PRO A 185 -15.38 -5.78 -6.38
C PRO A 185 -16.34 -6.94 -6.71
N ARG A 186 -16.57 -7.83 -5.74
CA ARG A 186 -17.44 -9.01 -5.90
C ARG A 186 -18.93 -8.65 -5.92
N THR A 187 -19.29 -7.46 -5.43
CA THR A 187 -20.67 -6.99 -5.41
C THR A 187 -21.15 -6.44 -6.76
N LEU A 188 -20.26 -6.32 -7.77
CA LEU A 188 -20.58 -5.70 -9.07
C LEU A 188 -21.78 -6.32 -9.81
N ASP A 189 -22.08 -7.60 -9.57
CA ASP A 189 -23.26 -8.24 -10.14
C ASP A 189 -24.55 -7.89 -9.40
N ASP A 190 -24.46 -7.52 -8.14
CA ASP A 190 -25.60 -7.31 -7.25
C ASP A 190 -26.00 -5.84 -7.09
N VAL A 191 -25.10 -4.89 -7.39
CA VAL A 191 -25.31 -3.45 -7.22
C VAL A 191 -25.32 -2.71 -8.57
N ASP A 192 -25.75 -1.46 -8.55
CA ASP A 192 -25.71 -0.60 -9.73
C ASP A 192 -24.32 0.01 -9.91
N VAL A 193 -23.63 0.35 -8.80
CA VAL A 193 -22.26 0.85 -8.80
C VAL A 193 -21.50 0.30 -7.59
N ALA A 194 -20.25 -0.07 -7.77
CA ALA A 194 -19.30 -0.38 -6.71
C ALA A 194 -18.17 0.65 -6.69
N ILE A 195 -17.87 1.24 -5.51
CA ILE A 195 -16.75 2.15 -5.33
C ILE A 195 -15.56 1.35 -4.77
N VAL A 196 -14.54 1.13 -5.60
CA VAL A 196 -13.51 0.14 -5.34
C VAL A 196 -12.14 0.79 -5.18
N ASN A 197 -11.39 0.35 -4.16
CA ASN A 197 -9.97 0.66 -4.02
C ASN A 197 -9.19 0.01 -5.19
N SER A 198 -8.33 0.75 -5.85
CA SER A 198 -7.68 0.30 -7.10
C SER A 198 -6.82 -0.95 -6.96
N ASN A 199 -6.21 -1.21 -5.79
CA ASN A 199 -5.48 -2.46 -5.57
C ASN A 199 -6.41 -3.69 -5.66
N TYR A 200 -7.62 -3.61 -5.14
CA TYR A 200 -8.61 -4.69 -5.25
C TYR A 200 -9.24 -4.75 -6.65
N ALA A 201 -9.43 -3.61 -7.31
CA ALA A 201 -9.86 -3.58 -8.71
C ALA A 201 -8.83 -4.28 -9.61
N LEU A 202 -7.56 -3.91 -9.50
CA LEU A 202 -6.45 -4.54 -10.24
C LEU A 202 -6.36 -6.04 -9.93
N GLY A 203 -6.55 -6.44 -8.67
CA GLY A 203 -6.53 -7.85 -8.24
C GLY A 203 -7.61 -8.73 -8.88
N VAL A 204 -8.72 -8.15 -9.35
CA VAL A 204 -9.77 -8.86 -10.09
C VAL A 204 -9.76 -8.54 -11.60
N GLY A 205 -8.67 -7.93 -12.10
CA GLY A 205 -8.48 -7.64 -13.52
C GLY A 205 -9.18 -6.37 -14.03
N LEU A 206 -9.73 -5.53 -13.14
CA LEU A 206 -10.32 -4.23 -13.50
C LEU A 206 -9.22 -3.15 -13.52
N ASN A 207 -9.12 -2.43 -14.62
CA ASN A 207 -8.21 -1.30 -14.74
C ASN A 207 -8.94 0.01 -14.39
N PRO A 208 -8.48 0.80 -13.39
CA PRO A 208 -9.18 2.00 -12.96
C PRO A 208 -9.30 3.07 -14.04
N ILE A 209 -8.38 3.10 -15.02
CA ILE A 209 -8.42 4.06 -16.12
C ILE A 209 -9.37 3.62 -17.25
N LYS A 210 -9.40 2.30 -17.55
CA LYS A 210 -10.17 1.78 -18.70
C LYS A 210 -11.60 1.39 -18.36
N ASP A 211 -11.79 0.82 -17.17
CA ASP A 211 -13.01 0.08 -16.82
C ASP A 211 -13.90 0.86 -15.84
N SER A 212 -13.39 1.95 -15.24
CA SER A 212 -14.21 2.77 -14.34
C SER A 212 -15.15 3.71 -15.11
N ILE A 213 -16.27 4.02 -14.49
CA ILE A 213 -17.22 5.03 -14.99
C ILE A 213 -17.02 6.40 -14.32
N TYR A 214 -16.21 6.46 -13.26
CA TYR A 214 -15.75 7.67 -12.62
C TYR A 214 -14.47 7.39 -11.83
N LEU A 215 -13.48 8.27 -11.93
CA LEU A 215 -12.17 8.12 -11.31
C LEU A 215 -11.90 9.31 -10.39
N GLU A 216 -11.33 9.01 -9.21
CA GLU A 216 -10.82 10.02 -8.30
C GLU A 216 -9.73 10.88 -8.94
N ASN A 217 -9.68 12.16 -8.59
CA ASN A 217 -8.63 13.05 -9.08
C ASN A 217 -7.25 12.59 -8.56
N LYS A 218 -6.24 12.67 -9.43
CA LYS A 218 -4.85 12.33 -9.11
C LYS A 218 -4.19 13.21 -8.03
N ASP A 219 -4.72 14.40 -7.79
CA ASP A 219 -4.26 15.33 -6.74
C ASP A 219 -4.84 14.98 -5.36
N SER A 220 -5.18 13.72 -5.15
CA SER A 220 -5.78 13.16 -3.96
C SER A 220 -4.78 13.08 -2.79
N PRO A 221 -5.20 13.32 -1.52
CA PRO A 221 -4.34 13.21 -0.34
C PRO A 221 -4.03 11.76 0.07
N TYR A 222 -4.51 10.78 -0.69
CA TYR A 222 -4.45 9.36 -0.34
C TYR A 222 -3.19 8.67 -0.89
N ALA A 223 -2.00 9.29 -0.70
CA ALA A 223 -0.74 8.64 -1.05
C ALA A 223 -0.50 7.41 -0.17
N VAL A 224 -0.20 6.29 -0.82
CA VAL A 224 0.24 5.05 -0.17
C VAL A 224 1.64 5.25 0.38
N VAL A 225 1.86 4.80 1.61
CA VAL A 225 3.09 5.02 2.36
C VAL A 225 3.78 3.70 2.72
N VAL A 226 5.09 3.77 2.93
CA VAL A 226 5.80 2.79 3.76
C VAL A 226 5.54 3.16 5.20
N ALA A 227 5.14 2.19 6.02
CA ALA A 227 5.03 2.34 7.46
C ALA A 227 5.95 1.36 8.21
N CYS A 228 6.44 1.79 9.37
CA CYS A 228 7.23 0.99 10.30
C CYS A 228 6.72 1.18 11.74
N ARG A 229 7.30 0.49 12.70
CA ARG A 229 7.03 0.78 14.12
C ARG A 229 7.51 2.17 14.49
N LEU A 230 6.80 2.80 15.40
CA LEU A 230 7.18 4.10 15.95
C LEU A 230 8.59 4.02 16.58
N GLY A 231 9.50 4.87 16.13
CA GLY A 231 10.91 4.88 16.52
C GLY A 231 11.85 4.12 15.58
N ASP A 232 11.32 3.32 14.63
CA ASP A 232 12.10 2.58 13.63
C ASP A 232 12.24 3.35 12.30
N GLU A 233 11.81 4.62 12.23
CA GLU A 233 11.78 5.40 10.98
C GLU A 233 13.17 5.56 10.36
N GLN A 234 14.22 5.58 11.20
CA GLN A 234 15.61 5.68 10.75
C GLN A 234 16.34 4.32 10.71
N ASN A 235 15.62 3.21 10.88
CA ASN A 235 16.19 1.87 10.74
C ASN A 235 16.81 1.70 9.33
N PRO A 236 18.08 1.28 9.21
CA PRO A 236 18.75 1.16 7.92
C PRO A 236 18.02 0.27 6.90
N ALA A 237 17.38 -0.81 7.34
CA ALA A 237 16.59 -1.68 6.46
C ALA A 237 15.33 -0.98 5.93
N VAL A 238 14.63 -0.21 6.78
CA VAL A 238 13.46 0.60 6.39
C VAL A 238 13.87 1.69 5.40
N GLN A 239 15.00 2.38 5.66
CA GLN A 239 15.51 3.41 4.75
C GLN A 239 15.98 2.82 3.41
N ALA A 240 16.60 1.64 3.41
CA ALA A 240 16.94 0.91 2.18
C ALA A 240 15.69 0.54 1.36
N LEU A 241 14.61 0.10 2.04
CA LEU A 241 13.33 -0.18 1.40
C LEU A 241 12.74 1.08 0.73
N VAL A 242 12.68 2.19 1.47
CA VAL A 242 12.17 3.47 0.92
C VAL A 242 13.00 3.90 -0.29
N LYS A 243 14.33 3.86 -0.20
CA LYS A 243 15.22 4.22 -1.31
C LYS A 243 14.99 3.32 -2.53
N ALA A 244 14.79 2.02 -2.34
CA ALA A 244 14.49 1.09 -3.42
C ALA A 244 13.13 1.39 -4.08
N LEU A 245 12.09 1.63 -3.27
CA LEU A 245 10.74 1.92 -3.72
C LEU A 245 10.59 3.29 -4.40
N THR A 246 11.49 4.24 -4.13
CA THR A 246 11.51 5.58 -4.76
C THR A 246 12.55 5.69 -5.89
N SER A 247 13.00 4.57 -6.43
CA SER A 247 13.97 4.53 -7.52
C SER A 247 13.35 4.83 -8.90
N PRO A 248 14.13 5.34 -9.88
CA PRO A 248 13.67 5.51 -11.25
C PRO A 248 13.08 4.23 -11.86
N LYS A 249 13.68 3.08 -11.56
CA LYS A 249 13.20 1.75 -11.99
C LYS A 249 11.75 1.49 -11.55
N VAL A 250 11.41 1.82 -10.30
CA VAL A 250 10.05 1.67 -9.77
C VAL A 250 9.09 2.66 -10.42
N LYS A 251 9.52 3.91 -10.59
CA LYS A 251 8.74 4.94 -11.29
C LYS A 251 8.37 4.49 -12.71
N ASP A 252 9.35 4.05 -13.47
CA ASP A 252 9.14 3.57 -14.84
C ASP A 252 8.23 2.33 -14.87
N TYR A 253 8.41 1.40 -13.93
CA TYR A 253 7.55 0.24 -13.80
C TYR A 253 6.09 0.63 -13.54
N MET A 254 5.83 1.55 -12.59
CA MET A 254 4.48 2.02 -12.28
C MET A 254 3.81 2.66 -13.50
N ILE A 255 4.53 3.56 -14.21
CA ILE A 255 4.01 4.27 -15.38
C ILE A 255 3.70 3.29 -16.53
N ASN A 256 4.63 2.40 -16.84
CA ASN A 256 4.53 1.52 -18.00
C ASN A 256 3.54 0.36 -17.78
N THR A 257 3.49 -0.19 -16.55
CA THR A 257 2.64 -1.34 -16.23
C THR A 257 1.19 -0.93 -15.97
N TYR A 258 0.98 0.11 -15.15
CA TYR A 258 -0.36 0.47 -14.68
C TYR A 258 -0.99 1.65 -15.43
N LYS A 259 -0.23 2.35 -16.31
CA LYS A 259 -0.73 3.35 -17.27
C LYS A 259 -1.66 4.39 -16.63
N GLY A 260 -1.30 4.92 -15.47
CA GLY A 260 -2.07 5.89 -14.70
C GLY A 260 -2.92 5.31 -13.57
N GLY A 261 -3.08 3.98 -13.49
CA GLY A 261 -3.76 3.32 -12.37
C GLY A 261 -2.93 3.30 -11.08
N VAL A 262 -1.61 3.52 -11.19
CA VAL A 262 -0.67 3.71 -10.08
C VAL A 262 0.18 4.93 -10.41
N VAL A 263 0.10 5.98 -9.59
CA VAL A 263 0.73 7.28 -9.87
C VAL A 263 1.87 7.53 -8.87
N PRO A 264 3.15 7.46 -9.28
CA PRO A 264 4.27 7.75 -8.38
C PRO A 264 4.22 9.20 -7.88
N VAL A 265 4.63 9.43 -6.61
CA VAL A 265 4.62 10.77 -5.97
C VAL A 265 6.04 11.22 -5.53
N PHE A 266 7.08 10.64 -6.09
CA PHE A 266 8.48 10.96 -5.83
C PHE A 266 9.23 11.33 -7.11
#